data_2e51ef98f240edffc8769e90db6749a4
#
_entry.id   2e51ef98f240edffc8769e90db6749a4
#
_cell.length_a   1.000
_cell.length_b   1.000
_cell.length_c   1.000
_cell.angle_alpha   90.00
_cell.angle_beta   90.00
_cell.angle_gamma   90.00
#
_symmetry.space_group_name_H-M   'P 1'
#
loop_
_entity.id
_entity.type
_entity.pdbx_description
1 polymer ?
#
loop_
_entity_poly.entity_id
_entity_poly.type
_entity_poly.pdbx_seq_one_letter_code
_entity_poly.pdbx_strand_id
1 'polypeptide(L)'
;VDTSVDLALQGPVAPYAWPINGKLYDPPRDGIPLKAGSRVRMRYLNQTSMYHPMHLHGQTFQVVGGPRKDTVLVPPKQAVEVDFDTDNPGRWIVHCHNDYHLNAGMATFIEY
;
A
#
# COMPACT_ATOMS: atom_id res chain seq x y z
N VAL A 1 9.35 -15.42 -3.44
CA VAL A 1 8.28 -14.72 -2.69
C VAL A 1 7.63 -15.69 -1.73
N ASP A 2 7.65 -15.36 -0.44
CA ASP A 2 7.12 -16.23 0.61
C ASP A 2 5.62 -16.01 0.86
N THR A 3 5.15 -14.78 0.64
CA THR A 3 3.75 -14.42 0.83
C THR A 3 3.35 -13.28 -0.08
N SER A 4 2.05 -13.13 -0.32
CA SER A 4 1.48 -12.05 -1.13
C SER A 4 0.41 -11.30 -0.34
N VAL A 5 0.37 -9.98 -0.54
CA VAL A 5 -0.62 -9.09 0.08
C VAL A 5 -1.25 -8.25 -1.02
N ASP A 6 -2.58 -8.22 -1.06
CA ASP A 6 -3.33 -7.40 -2.01
C ASP A 6 -3.87 -6.16 -1.31
N LEU A 7 -3.59 -4.98 -1.87
CA LEU A 7 -4.14 -3.71 -1.42
C LEU A 7 -5.04 -3.14 -2.51
N ALA A 8 -6.35 -3.26 -2.32
CA ALA A 8 -7.34 -2.70 -3.23
C ALA A 8 -7.54 -1.21 -2.91
N LEU A 9 -7.10 -0.35 -3.82
CA LEU A 9 -7.25 1.10 -3.72
C LEU A 9 -8.62 1.47 -4.26
N GLN A 10 -9.45 2.07 -3.43
CA GLN A 10 -10.86 2.28 -3.70
C GLN A 10 -11.27 3.73 -3.58
N GLY A 11 -12.48 4.04 -4.03
CA GLY A 11 -13.08 5.35 -3.91
C GLY A 11 -13.20 6.10 -5.25
N PRO A 12 -13.71 7.33 -5.19
CA PRO A 12 -14.24 7.98 -3.99
C PRO A 12 -15.53 7.34 -3.50
N VAL A 13 -15.72 7.28 -2.17
CA VAL A 13 -16.98 6.86 -1.56
C VAL A 13 -17.56 8.02 -0.76
N ALA A 14 -18.88 8.01 -0.55
CA ALA A 14 -19.55 9.11 0.16
C ALA A 14 -19.18 9.11 1.65
N PRO A 15 -18.98 10.29 2.32
CA PRO A 15 -19.14 11.63 1.72
C PRO A 15 -18.02 12.02 0.75
N TYR A 16 -16.80 11.67 1.02
CA TYR A 16 -15.64 11.70 0.13
C TYR A 16 -14.48 11.04 0.85
N ALA A 17 -14.22 9.79 0.51
CA ALA A 17 -13.19 8.99 1.15
C ALA A 17 -12.54 8.03 0.13
N TRP A 18 -11.30 7.64 0.42
CA TRP A 18 -10.48 6.77 -0.42
C TRP A 18 -9.99 5.58 0.38
N PRO A 19 -10.81 4.53 0.58
CA PRO A 19 -10.40 3.39 1.39
C PRO A 19 -9.38 2.48 0.71
N ILE A 20 -8.64 1.73 1.52
CA ILE A 20 -7.84 0.58 1.09
C ILE A 20 -8.49 -0.67 1.69
N ASN A 21 -8.77 -1.67 0.87
CA ASN A 21 -9.43 -2.93 1.26
C ASN A 21 -10.74 -2.68 2.04
N GLY A 22 -11.50 -1.66 1.64
CA GLY A 22 -12.77 -1.30 2.27
C GLY A 22 -12.64 -0.56 3.59
N LYS A 23 -11.44 -0.16 4.01
CA LYS A 23 -11.19 0.49 5.31
C LYS A 23 -10.50 1.83 5.13
N LEU A 24 -10.91 2.83 5.90
CA LEU A 24 -10.24 4.11 6.00
C LEU A 24 -9.10 4.05 7.00
N TYR A 25 -8.14 4.97 6.87
CA TYR A 25 -7.01 5.06 7.77
C TYR A 25 -7.48 5.30 9.21
N ASP A 26 -7.08 4.41 10.10
CA ASP A 26 -7.38 4.48 11.55
C ASP A 26 -6.13 4.00 12.31
N PRO A 27 -5.31 4.93 12.87
CA PRO A 27 -4.07 4.56 13.53
C PRO A 27 -4.18 3.54 14.66
N PRO A 28 -5.24 3.54 15.48
CA PRO A 28 -5.41 2.51 16.52
C PRO A 28 -5.75 1.11 16.00
N ARG A 29 -6.20 1.00 14.73
CA ARG A 29 -6.60 -0.27 14.15
C ARG A 29 -5.37 -1.14 13.87
N ASP A 30 -5.55 -2.47 14.00
CA ASP A 30 -4.50 -3.44 13.67
C ASP A 30 -4.11 -3.34 12.19
N GLY A 31 -2.80 -3.42 11.93
CA GLY A 31 -2.28 -3.45 10.59
C GLY A 31 -2.35 -4.84 9.96
N ILE A 32 -1.81 -4.97 8.74
CA ILE A 32 -1.68 -6.23 8.05
C ILE A 32 -0.46 -6.95 8.62
N PRO A 33 -0.62 -8.11 9.29
CA PRO A 33 0.50 -8.82 9.88
C PRO A 33 1.32 -9.53 8.80
N LEU A 34 2.65 -9.43 8.91
CA LEU A 34 3.60 -10.13 8.04
C LEU A 34 4.60 -10.88 8.91
N LYS A 35 5.26 -11.86 8.33
CA LYS A 35 6.31 -12.62 9.02
C LYS A 35 7.65 -11.95 8.81
N ALA A 36 8.39 -11.67 9.89
CA ALA A 36 9.75 -11.14 9.81
C ALA A 36 10.68 -12.14 9.09
N GLY A 37 11.65 -11.60 8.33
CA GLY A 37 12.59 -12.42 7.59
C GLY A 37 12.02 -13.09 6.35
N SER A 38 10.90 -12.60 5.82
CA SER A 38 10.28 -13.14 4.61
C SER A 38 10.37 -12.16 3.44
N ARG A 39 10.16 -12.68 2.23
CA ARG A 39 10.01 -11.86 1.03
C ARG A 39 8.53 -11.75 0.67
N VAL A 40 8.05 -10.54 0.59
CA VAL A 40 6.62 -10.23 0.40
C VAL A 40 6.41 -9.61 -0.96
N ARG A 41 5.40 -10.10 -1.69
CA ARG A 41 4.88 -9.44 -2.88
C ARG A 41 3.61 -8.70 -2.51
N MET A 42 3.64 -7.38 -2.65
CA MET A 42 2.49 -6.51 -2.43
C MET A 42 1.92 -6.08 -3.78
N ARG A 43 0.62 -6.31 -3.98
CA ARG A 43 -0.08 -5.89 -5.19
C ARG A 43 -0.99 -4.72 -4.87
N TYR A 44 -0.75 -3.60 -5.54
CA TYR A 44 -1.66 -2.47 -5.51
C TYR A 44 -2.68 -2.65 -6.64
N LEU A 45 -3.93 -2.86 -6.26
CA LEU A 45 -5.05 -3.06 -7.19
C LEU A 45 -5.86 -1.76 -7.25
N ASN A 46 -5.59 -0.91 -8.22
CA ASN A 46 -6.26 0.39 -8.31
C ASN A 46 -7.64 0.22 -8.96
N GLN A 47 -8.67 0.25 -8.14
CA GLN A 47 -10.06 0.15 -8.56
C GLN A 47 -10.69 1.52 -8.84
N THR A 48 -9.89 2.59 -8.80
CA THR A 48 -10.35 3.96 -9.01
C THR A 48 -10.04 4.45 -10.42
N SER A 49 -10.57 5.60 -10.78
CA SER A 49 -10.30 6.26 -12.07
C SER A 49 -9.18 7.30 -11.98
N MET A 50 -8.41 7.32 -10.88
CA MET A 50 -7.31 8.26 -10.66
C MET A 50 -6.00 7.54 -10.43
N TYR A 51 -4.88 8.21 -10.71
CA TYR A 51 -3.54 7.73 -10.36
C TYR A 51 -3.32 7.85 -8.86
N HIS A 52 -2.66 6.84 -8.27
CA HIS A 52 -2.27 6.85 -6.86
C HIS A 52 -0.78 6.57 -6.71
N PRO A 53 0.04 7.57 -6.35
CA PRO A 53 1.44 7.32 -5.97
C PRO A 53 1.47 6.73 -4.56
N MET A 54 1.80 5.44 -4.45
CA MET A 54 1.81 4.72 -3.18
C MET A 54 3.20 4.65 -2.59
N HIS A 55 3.31 5.02 -1.33
CA HIS A 55 4.57 5.05 -0.58
C HIS A 55 4.51 4.08 0.61
N LEU A 56 5.59 3.30 0.79
CA LEU A 56 5.78 2.38 1.90
C LEU A 56 6.91 2.90 2.78
N HIS A 57 6.63 3.09 4.07
CA HIS A 57 7.64 3.49 5.06
C HIS A 57 8.48 2.29 5.50
N GLY A 58 9.68 2.57 5.97
CA GLY A 58 10.55 1.61 6.66
C GLY A 58 11.43 0.74 5.77
N GLN A 59 11.13 0.61 4.49
CA GLN A 59 11.91 -0.17 3.54
C GLN A 59 11.69 0.31 2.12
N THR A 60 12.64 -0.02 1.24
CA THR A 60 12.43 0.11 -0.20
C THR A 60 11.90 -1.19 -0.76
N PHE A 61 11.35 -1.14 -1.97
CA PHE A 61 10.83 -2.32 -2.65
C PHE A 61 11.35 -2.38 -4.09
N GLN A 62 11.34 -3.59 -4.64
CA GLN A 62 11.64 -3.84 -6.04
C GLN A 62 10.32 -3.88 -6.82
N VAL A 63 10.13 -2.95 -7.76
CA VAL A 63 9.01 -3.03 -8.69
C VAL A 63 9.22 -4.25 -9.58
N VAL A 64 8.22 -5.12 -9.68
CA VAL A 64 8.33 -6.32 -10.51
C VAL A 64 8.51 -5.91 -11.97
N GLY A 65 9.65 -6.29 -12.55
CA GLY A 65 10.03 -5.88 -13.91
C GLY A 65 10.58 -4.45 -14.00
N GLY A 66 10.85 -3.78 -12.89
CA GLY A 66 11.30 -2.38 -12.86
C GLY A 66 12.36 -2.10 -11.79
N PRO A 67 12.61 -0.82 -11.49
CA PRO A 67 13.66 -0.41 -10.56
C PRO A 67 13.26 -0.58 -9.09
N ARG A 68 14.24 -0.43 -8.19
CA ARG A 68 14.01 -0.37 -6.76
C ARG A 68 13.60 1.04 -6.36
N LYS A 69 12.52 1.16 -5.58
CA LYS A 69 11.92 2.44 -5.17
C LYS A 69 11.31 2.35 -3.78
N ASP A 70 10.81 3.48 -3.26
CA ASP A 70 9.96 3.54 -2.08
C ASP A 70 8.56 4.08 -2.39
N THR A 71 8.35 4.59 -3.59
CA THR A 71 7.08 5.10 -4.07
C THR A 71 6.85 4.62 -5.51
N VAL A 72 5.65 4.17 -5.80
CA VAL A 72 5.28 3.71 -7.13
C VAL A 72 3.94 4.32 -7.55
N LEU A 73 3.86 4.77 -8.81
CA LEU A 73 2.63 5.27 -9.38
C LEU A 73 1.76 4.10 -9.87
N VAL A 74 0.52 4.04 -9.35
CA VAL A 74 -0.44 3.02 -9.74
C VAL A 74 -1.48 3.66 -10.67
N PRO A 75 -1.49 3.32 -11.97
CA PRO A 75 -2.42 3.90 -12.92
C PRO A 75 -3.88 3.48 -12.65
N PRO A 76 -4.86 4.25 -13.16
CA PRO A 76 -6.27 3.91 -13.00
C PRO A 76 -6.60 2.52 -13.53
N LYS A 77 -7.41 1.77 -12.78
CA LYS A 77 -7.92 0.44 -13.17
C LYS A 77 -6.82 -0.58 -13.49
N GLN A 78 -5.59 -0.38 -12.95
CA GLN A 78 -4.46 -1.28 -13.16
C GLN A 78 -3.91 -1.78 -11.83
N ALA A 79 -3.07 -2.81 -11.92
CA ALA A 79 -2.35 -3.38 -10.80
C ALA A 79 -0.86 -3.15 -10.97
N VAL A 80 -0.17 -2.87 -9.87
CA VAL A 80 1.29 -2.78 -9.81
C VAL A 80 1.78 -3.68 -8.68
N GLU A 81 2.78 -4.52 -8.96
CA GLU A 81 3.35 -5.43 -7.98
C GLU A 81 4.73 -4.96 -7.55
N VAL A 82 4.99 -5.03 -6.26
CA VAL A 82 6.29 -4.70 -5.67
C VAL A 82 6.70 -5.79 -4.69
N ASP A 83 8.01 -6.09 -4.64
CA ASP A 83 8.57 -7.08 -3.72
C ASP A 83 9.48 -6.39 -2.72
N PHE A 84 9.40 -6.78 -1.46
CA PHE A 84 10.27 -6.29 -0.41
C PHE A 84 10.56 -7.37 0.62
N ASP A 85 11.65 -7.17 1.38
CA ASP A 85 12.05 -8.06 2.46
C ASP A 85 11.61 -7.49 3.80
N THR A 86 11.07 -8.33 4.69
CA THR A 86 10.68 -7.92 6.04
C THR A 86 11.92 -7.99 6.95
N ASP A 87 12.87 -7.09 6.72
CA ASP A 87 14.17 -7.05 7.40
C ASP A 87 14.31 -5.85 8.36
N ASN A 88 13.24 -5.09 8.55
CA ASN A 88 13.21 -3.94 9.46
C ASN A 88 11.93 -4.01 10.32
N PRO A 89 11.98 -4.77 11.45
CA PRO A 89 10.78 -4.99 12.28
C PRO A 89 10.15 -3.69 12.76
N GLY A 90 8.84 -3.63 12.72
CA GLY A 90 8.08 -2.45 13.13
C GLY A 90 6.68 -2.43 12.57
N ARG A 91 6.02 -1.29 12.78
CA ARG A 91 4.72 -1.00 12.21
C ARG A 91 4.87 0.15 11.22
N TRP A 92 4.66 -0.13 9.95
CA TRP A 92 4.98 0.79 8.87
C TRP A 92 3.74 1.18 8.08
N ILE A 93 3.55 2.48 7.91
CA ILE A 93 2.42 3.01 7.15
C ILE A 93 2.66 2.81 5.65
N VAL A 94 1.60 2.42 4.94
CA VAL A 94 1.50 2.39 3.49
C VAL A 94 0.41 3.37 3.09
N HIS A 95 0.75 4.38 2.30
CA HIS A 95 -0.23 5.44 2.00
C HIS A 95 -0.06 6.02 0.61
N CYS A 96 -1.15 6.60 0.11
CA CYS A 96 -1.10 7.41 -1.08
C CYS A 96 -0.29 8.68 -0.80
N HIS A 97 0.69 8.97 -1.66
CA HIS A 97 1.53 10.17 -1.52
C HIS A 97 0.85 11.44 -2.05
N ASN A 98 -0.38 11.33 -2.52
CA ASN A 98 -1.25 12.45 -2.80
C ASN A 98 -1.92 12.87 -1.49
N ASP A 99 -1.56 14.04 -0.95
CA ASP A 99 -2.04 14.51 0.36
C ASP A 99 -3.57 14.54 0.44
N TYR A 100 -4.23 14.86 -0.63
CA TYR A 100 -5.69 14.91 -0.68
C TYR A 100 -6.30 13.52 -0.45
N HIS A 101 -5.79 12.49 -1.11
CA HIS A 101 -6.27 11.12 -0.93
C HIS A 101 -5.88 10.56 0.44
N LEU A 102 -4.68 10.86 0.93
CA LEU A 102 -4.24 10.45 2.25
C LEU A 102 -5.14 11.04 3.33
N ASN A 103 -5.44 12.34 3.28
CA ASN A 103 -6.31 13.02 4.24
C ASN A 103 -7.74 12.46 4.19
N ALA A 104 -8.15 11.89 3.06
CA ALA A 104 -9.44 11.22 2.91
C ALA A 104 -9.38 9.71 3.21
N GLY A 105 -8.29 9.22 3.80
CA GLY A 105 -8.19 7.88 4.39
C GLY A 105 -7.45 6.82 3.57
N MET A 106 -6.75 7.17 2.49
CA MET A 106 -6.02 6.17 1.70
C MET A 106 -4.68 5.82 2.36
N ALA A 107 -4.76 5.05 3.43
CA ALA A 107 -3.60 4.54 4.16
C ALA A 107 -3.95 3.26 4.92
N THR A 108 -2.94 2.43 5.17
CA THR A 108 -3.03 1.26 6.03
C THR A 108 -1.65 0.99 6.65
N PHE A 109 -1.54 -0.06 7.46
CA PHE A 109 -0.27 -0.46 8.07
C PHE A 109 0.09 -1.87 7.68
N ILE A 110 1.39 -2.14 7.57
CA ILE A 110 1.97 -3.48 7.68
C ILE A 110 2.74 -3.56 9.00
N GLU A 111 2.85 -4.76 9.57
CA GLU A 111 3.57 -4.96 10.83
C GLU A 111 4.21 -6.34 10.90
N TYR A 112 5.44 -6.37 11.41
CA TYR A 112 6.19 -7.63 11.57
C TYR A 112 7.28 -7.55 12.63
#